data_22c4b072d4737570f5214b8a3d8f136f
#
_entry.id   22c4b072d4737570f5214b8a3d8f136f
#
_cell.length_a   1.000
_cell.length_b   1.000
_cell.length_c   1.000
_cell.angle_alpha   90.00
_cell.angle_beta   90.00
_cell.angle_gamma   90.00
#
_symmetry.space_group_name_H-M   'P 1'
#
loop_
_entity.id
_entity.type
_entity.pdbx_description
1 polymer ?
#
loop_
_entity_poly.entity_id
_entity_poly.type
_entity_poly.pdbx_seq_one_letter_code
_entity_poly.pdbx_strand_id
1 'polypeptide(L)'
;MIFDAIKKLFNKDENTEQIEYLGTDKDGNKIYEGYYHEFKGIPWVFNKTTYTREEFDKAFYECLEEHNVNPDTLPPLVEPEILVSYEAWIESKSQLHPNEYLYEDDELEEYDKEDGMWQVEIYARFKADNGQYFTTEEILFKIHNTMANKELGDHVFFENLVYDDHEFEADEIEDIDDNDEGIPVFVVWLGS
;
A
#
# COMPACT_ATOMS: atom_id res chain seq x y z
N MET A 1 20.45 -14.71 6.75
CA MET A 1 20.54 -13.48 7.58
C MET A 1 19.24 -12.70 7.63
N ILE A 2 18.57 -12.38 6.50
CA ILE A 2 17.23 -11.70 6.51
C ILE A 2 16.16 -12.61 7.13
N PHE A 3 16.15 -13.90 6.83
CA PHE A 3 15.22 -14.88 7.42
C PHE A 3 15.36 -15.05 8.95
N ASP A 4 16.55 -14.80 9.51
CA ASP A 4 16.73 -14.86 10.96
C ASP A 4 16.21 -13.59 11.67
N ALA A 5 16.15 -12.47 10.96
CA ALA A 5 15.51 -11.24 11.46
C ALA A 5 13.99 -11.39 11.48
N ILE A 6 13.39 -11.96 10.42
CA ILE A 6 11.97 -12.28 10.37
C ILE A 6 11.59 -13.23 11.51
N LYS A 7 12.35 -14.29 11.77
CA LYS A 7 12.11 -15.20 12.89
C LYS A 7 12.18 -14.53 14.27
N LYS A 8 12.96 -13.45 14.43
CA LYS A 8 13.02 -12.69 15.68
C LYS A 8 11.81 -11.78 15.91
N LEU A 9 11.18 -11.31 14.85
CA LEU A 9 9.96 -10.50 14.94
C LEU A 9 8.76 -11.32 15.42
N PHE A 10 8.68 -12.61 15.08
CA PHE A 10 7.57 -13.49 15.45
C PHE A 10 7.60 -14.00 16.90
N ASN A 11 8.60 -13.66 17.72
CA ASN A 11 8.75 -14.16 19.09
C ASN A 11 8.47 -13.13 20.20
N LYS A 12 7.78 -12.04 19.93
CA LYS A 12 7.40 -11.04 20.94
C LYS A 12 5.97 -10.57 20.71
N ASP A 13 5.01 -11.23 21.35
CA ASP A 13 3.95 -10.65 22.17
C ASP A 13 2.86 -11.68 22.44
N GLU A 14 2.39 -11.75 23.70
CA GLU A 14 1.45 -12.74 24.23
C GLU A 14 -0.03 -12.51 23.82
N ASN A 15 -0.29 -11.83 22.69
CA ASN A 15 -1.61 -11.61 22.12
C ASN A 15 -1.70 -12.01 20.64
N THR A 16 -0.90 -12.99 20.22
CA THR A 16 -0.99 -13.52 18.87
C THR A 16 -2.23 -14.38 18.73
N GLU A 17 -3.23 -13.90 17.99
CA GLU A 17 -4.17 -14.76 17.30
C GLU A 17 -3.36 -15.84 16.56
N GLN A 18 -3.83 -17.08 16.64
CA GLN A 18 -3.09 -18.23 16.11
C GLN A 18 -2.96 -18.06 14.58
N ILE A 19 -1.78 -17.70 14.12
CA ILE A 19 -1.44 -17.69 12.69
C ILE A 19 -1.53 -19.13 12.20
N GLU A 20 -2.48 -19.41 11.32
CA GLU A 20 -2.64 -20.75 10.76
C GLU A 20 -1.54 -21.01 9.73
N TYR A 21 -0.82 -22.12 9.93
CA TYR A 21 0.21 -22.57 9.01
C TYR A 21 -0.46 -23.25 7.80
N LEU A 22 -0.39 -22.63 6.62
CA LEU A 22 -1.02 -23.13 5.39
C LEU A 22 -0.19 -24.17 4.65
N GLY A 23 1.11 -24.24 4.87
CA GLY A 23 1.96 -25.18 4.16
C GLY A 23 3.38 -24.69 3.92
N THR A 24 4.01 -25.27 2.91
CA THR A 24 5.37 -24.92 2.51
C THR A 24 5.36 -24.71 1.00
N ASP A 25 5.97 -23.62 0.52
CA ASP A 25 6.12 -23.36 -0.91
C ASP A 25 7.08 -24.35 -1.59
N LYS A 26 7.22 -24.26 -2.93
CA LYS A 26 8.12 -25.09 -3.73
C LYS A 26 9.59 -24.99 -3.35
N ASP A 27 9.97 -23.92 -2.64
CA ASP A 27 11.33 -23.62 -2.21
C ASP A 27 11.56 -23.97 -0.72
N GLY A 28 10.53 -24.53 -0.05
CA GLY A 28 10.60 -25.01 1.34
C GLY A 28 10.31 -23.94 2.39
N ASN A 29 9.78 -22.75 2.00
CA ASN A 29 9.40 -21.70 2.94
C ASN A 29 8.00 -21.97 3.48
N LYS A 30 7.78 -21.68 4.76
CA LYS A 30 6.46 -21.82 5.40
C LYS A 30 5.53 -20.69 4.96
N ILE A 31 4.34 -21.05 4.51
CA ILE A 31 3.24 -20.15 4.20
C ILE A 31 2.30 -20.10 5.41
N TYR A 32 1.90 -18.90 5.80
CA TYR A 32 0.98 -18.65 6.90
C TYR A 32 -0.21 -17.86 6.37
N GLU A 33 -1.41 -18.14 6.91
CA GLU A 33 -2.62 -17.41 6.52
C GLU A 33 -2.53 -15.96 7.00
N GLY A 34 -2.64 -15.03 6.04
CA GLY A 34 -3.17 -13.68 6.14
C GLY A 34 -2.74 -12.78 7.30
N TYR A 35 -1.54 -12.92 7.88
CA TYR A 35 -1.10 -11.96 8.88
C TYR A 35 -0.21 -10.89 8.24
N TYR A 36 -0.83 -9.76 7.93
CA TYR A 36 -0.11 -8.57 7.51
C TYR A 36 0.17 -7.69 8.74
N HIS A 37 1.44 -7.36 8.93
CA HIS A 37 1.85 -6.45 9.99
C HIS A 37 1.22 -5.07 9.75
N GLU A 38 0.70 -4.49 10.83
CA GLU A 38 0.24 -3.12 10.78
C GLU A 38 1.41 -2.16 10.57
N PHE A 39 1.26 -1.25 9.60
CA PHE A 39 2.23 -0.19 9.29
C PHE A 39 2.02 1.05 10.16
N LYS A 40 1.55 0.86 11.40
CA LYS A 40 1.22 1.95 12.32
C LYS A 40 2.46 2.70 12.82
N GLY A 41 2.25 3.99 13.07
CA GLY A 41 3.27 4.83 13.72
C GLY A 41 4.41 5.27 12.82
N ILE A 42 4.23 5.18 11.50
CA ILE A 42 5.15 5.74 10.53
C ILE A 42 4.74 7.19 10.28
N PRO A 43 5.55 8.17 10.66
CA PRO A 43 5.16 9.59 10.63
C PRO A 43 5.32 10.20 9.24
N TRP A 44 4.75 9.57 8.22
CA TRP A 44 4.85 10.04 6.85
C TRP A 44 3.69 10.94 6.47
N VAL A 45 4.00 11.99 5.70
CA VAL A 45 3.00 12.93 5.17
C VAL A 45 3.07 12.93 3.65
N PHE A 46 1.95 12.59 3.02
CA PHE A 46 1.82 12.69 1.57
C PHE A 46 1.73 14.15 1.13
N ASN A 47 2.38 14.46 0.04
CA ASN A 47 2.36 15.79 -0.57
C ASN A 47 2.52 15.67 -2.09
N LYS A 48 2.42 16.77 -2.81
CA LYS A 48 2.48 16.81 -4.28
C LYS A 48 3.89 16.76 -4.86
N THR A 49 4.91 16.42 -4.08
CA THR A 49 6.29 16.29 -4.55
C THR A 49 6.52 14.87 -5.06
N THR A 50 6.93 14.74 -6.31
CA THR A 50 7.43 13.46 -6.83
C THR A 50 8.92 13.34 -6.49
N TYR A 51 9.30 12.26 -5.84
CA TYR A 51 10.67 12.00 -5.42
C TYR A 51 11.36 11.01 -6.36
N THR A 52 12.66 11.20 -6.58
CA THR A 52 13.54 10.09 -6.95
C THR A 52 13.69 9.14 -5.76
N ARG A 53 14.13 7.91 -5.99
CA ARG A 53 14.35 6.96 -4.90
C ARG A 53 15.31 7.53 -3.83
N GLU A 54 16.44 8.09 -4.25
CA GLU A 54 17.45 8.67 -3.34
C GLU A 54 16.91 9.84 -2.52
N GLU A 55 16.10 10.71 -3.14
CA GLU A 55 15.46 11.83 -2.43
C GLU A 55 14.42 11.36 -1.42
N PHE A 56 13.63 10.36 -1.80
CA PHE A 56 12.64 9.75 -0.90
C PHE A 56 13.30 9.09 0.30
N ASP A 57 14.31 8.24 0.06
CA ASP A 57 15.02 7.53 1.10
C ASP A 57 15.59 8.52 2.13
N LYS A 58 16.22 9.60 1.64
CA LYS A 58 16.73 10.65 2.52
C LYS A 58 15.63 11.30 3.35
N ALA A 59 14.53 11.74 2.70
CA ALA A 59 13.42 12.40 3.40
C ALA A 59 12.73 11.46 4.40
N PHE A 60 12.59 10.18 4.03
CA PHE A 60 11.97 9.17 4.87
C PHE A 60 12.79 8.89 6.14
N TYR A 61 14.10 8.68 6.01
CA TYR A 61 14.96 8.45 7.17
C TYR A 61 15.12 9.68 8.06
N GLU A 62 15.17 10.90 7.49
CA GLU A 62 15.14 12.15 8.25
C GLU A 62 13.83 12.25 9.05
N CYS A 63 12.70 11.94 8.45
CA CYS A 63 11.39 11.91 9.12
C CYS A 63 11.33 10.90 10.27
N LEU A 64 11.83 9.67 10.07
CA LEU A 64 11.90 8.65 11.12
C LEU A 64 12.78 9.10 12.30
N GLU A 65 13.93 9.72 12.01
CA GLU A 65 14.85 10.24 13.05
C GLU A 65 14.20 11.34 13.87
N GLU A 66 13.53 12.31 13.24
CA GLU A 66 12.82 13.41 13.91
C GLU A 66 11.74 12.91 14.87
N HIS A 67 11.09 11.78 14.54
CA HIS A 67 10.02 11.19 15.35
C HIS A 67 10.50 10.04 16.25
N ASN A 68 11.81 9.77 16.29
CA ASN A 68 12.43 8.69 17.07
C ASN A 68 11.88 7.30 16.72
N VAL A 69 11.56 7.06 15.46
CA VAL A 69 11.18 5.73 14.96
C VAL A 69 12.43 4.97 14.51
N ASN A 70 12.59 3.75 15.01
CA ASN A 70 13.73 2.92 14.62
C ASN A 70 13.42 2.22 13.28
N PRO A 71 14.16 2.51 12.19
CA PRO A 71 13.92 1.88 10.88
C PRO A 71 14.07 0.35 10.91
N ASP A 72 14.89 -0.21 11.79
CA ASP A 72 15.08 -1.66 11.91
C ASP A 72 13.83 -2.40 12.46
N THR A 73 12.84 -1.66 12.95
CA THR A 73 11.59 -2.21 13.47
C THR A 73 10.44 -2.16 12.47
N LEU A 74 10.64 -1.52 11.32
CA LEU A 74 9.60 -1.41 10.30
C LEU A 74 9.35 -2.77 9.65
N PRO A 75 8.06 -3.21 9.54
CA PRO A 75 7.74 -4.51 9.00
C PRO A 75 7.88 -4.53 7.46
N PRO A 76 8.37 -5.62 6.86
CA PRO A 76 8.19 -5.84 5.43
C PRO A 76 6.75 -6.29 5.14
N LEU A 77 6.27 -6.00 3.94
CA LEU A 77 5.05 -6.59 3.39
C LEU A 77 5.46 -7.78 2.51
N VAL A 78 5.12 -8.99 2.96
CA VAL A 78 5.63 -10.25 2.36
C VAL A 78 4.71 -10.72 1.25
N GLU A 79 4.61 -9.90 0.20
CA GLU A 79 3.91 -10.18 -1.04
C GLU A 79 4.77 -9.73 -2.22
N PRO A 80 4.82 -10.49 -3.33
CA PRO A 80 5.55 -10.08 -4.53
C PRO A 80 4.83 -8.97 -5.31
N GLU A 81 3.51 -8.91 -5.18
CA GLU A 81 2.61 -8.02 -5.91
C GLU A 81 1.37 -7.75 -5.08
N ILE A 82 0.87 -6.52 -5.12
CA ILE A 82 -0.31 -6.07 -4.39
C ILE A 82 -1.11 -5.05 -5.19
N LEU A 83 -2.40 -4.93 -4.86
CA LEU A 83 -3.22 -3.76 -5.15
C LEU A 83 -3.28 -2.88 -3.90
N VAL A 84 -3.24 -1.58 -4.10
CA VAL A 84 -3.40 -0.59 -3.04
C VAL A 84 -4.55 0.32 -3.39
N SER A 85 -5.61 0.29 -2.56
CA SER A 85 -6.77 1.17 -2.69
C SER A 85 -6.57 2.45 -1.88
N TYR A 86 -7.02 3.57 -2.44
CA TYR A 86 -7.06 4.87 -1.77
C TYR A 86 -8.07 5.80 -2.43
N GLU A 87 -8.64 6.71 -1.65
CA GLU A 87 -9.49 7.78 -2.15
C GLU A 87 -8.67 9.01 -2.54
N ALA A 88 -9.03 9.64 -3.67
CA ALA A 88 -8.44 10.88 -4.11
C ALA A 88 -9.41 11.69 -4.98
N TRP A 89 -9.09 12.98 -5.16
CA TRP A 89 -9.79 13.85 -6.10
C TRP A 89 -8.96 14.00 -7.37
N ILE A 90 -9.62 13.82 -8.53
CA ILE A 90 -9.01 13.97 -9.86
C ILE A 90 -9.83 14.92 -10.75
N GLU A 91 -9.14 15.70 -11.59
CA GLU A 91 -9.78 16.58 -12.60
C GLU A 91 -10.12 15.80 -13.88
N SER A 92 -9.38 14.75 -14.17
CA SER A 92 -9.56 13.90 -15.34
C SER A 92 -8.90 12.52 -15.18
N LYS A 93 -9.40 11.51 -15.92
CA LYS A 93 -8.76 10.17 -16.01
C LYS A 93 -7.29 10.22 -16.47
N SER A 94 -6.82 11.30 -17.10
CA SER A 94 -5.42 11.44 -17.50
C SER A 94 -4.43 11.62 -16.34
N GLN A 95 -4.92 11.84 -15.12
CA GLN A 95 -4.09 11.86 -13.91
C GLN A 95 -3.79 10.46 -13.38
N LEU A 96 -4.50 9.43 -13.85
CA LEU A 96 -4.20 8.05 -13.52
C LEU A 96 -2.89 7.61 -14.18
N HIS A 97 -2.05 6.94 -13.41
CA HIS A 97 -0.85 6.28 -13.92
C HIS A 97 -1.23 4.97 -14.64
N PRO A 98 -0.35 4.41 -15.48
CA PRO A 98 -0.65 3.16 -16.21
C PRO A 98 -0.90 1.92 -15.34
N ASN A 99 -0.59 1.98 -14.06
CA ASN A 99 -0.81 0.93 -13.06
C ASN A 99 -1.96 1.28 -12.10
N GLU A 100 -2.79 2.26 -12.44
CA GLU A 100 -3.94 2.68 -11.66
C GLU A 100 -5.22 2.40 -12.40
N TYR A 101 -6.23 1.99 -11.66
CA TYR A 101 -7.55 1.60 -12.11
C TYR A 101 -8.60 2.29 -11.25
N LEU A 102 -9.76 2.58 -11.82
CA LEU A 102 -10.92 3.06 -11.05
C LEU A 102 -11.80 1.88 -10.63
N TYR A 103 -12.52 2.05 -9.53
CA TYR A 103 -13.62 1.17 -9.20
C TYR A 103 -14.71 1.28 -10.26
N GLU A 104 -15.33 0.16 -10.68
CA GLU A 104 -16.30 0.13 -11.81
C GLU A 104 -17.50 1.06 -11.63
N ASP A 105 -17.96 1.22 -10.39
CA ASP A 105 -19.12 2.08 -10.09
C ASP A 105 -18.79 3.57 -10.13
N ASP A 106 -17.52 3.96 -10.31
CA ASP A 106 -17.11 5.35 -10.46
C ASP A 106 -17.35 5.86 -11.90
N GLU A 107 -18.64 5.98 -12.27
CA GLU A 107 -19.02 6.71 -13.47
C GLU A 107 -18.69 8.20 -13.30
N LEU A 108 -17.65 8.66 -14.01
CA LEU A 108 -17.21 10.06 -13.94
C LEU A 108 -18.18 10.98 -14.74
N GLU A 109 -19.34 11.22 -14.16
CA GLU A 109 -20.33 12.11 -14.74
C GLU A 109 -20.04 13.58 -14.38
N GLU A 110 -20.21 14.48 -15.34
CA GLU A 110 -19.82 15.88 -15.18
C GLU A 110 -20.60 16.60 -14.05
N TYR A 111 -21.81 16.13 -13.73
CA TYR A 111 -22.63 16.70 -12.65
C TYR A 111 -22.23 16.23 -11.24
N ASP A 112 -21.39 15.18 -11.13
CA ASP A 112 -20.87 14.67 -9.86
C ASP A 112 -19.58 15.36 -9.41
N LYS A 113 -19.09 16.31 -10.22
CA LYS A 113 -17.91 17.10 -9.84
C LYS A 113 -18.21 18.05 -8.70
N GLU A 114 -17.33 18.03 -7.71
CA GLU A 114 -17.23 19.06 -6.68
C GLU A 114 -15.95 19.90 -6.90
N ASP A 115 -16.11 21.21 -6.97
CA ASP A 115 -15.02 22.16 -7.29
C ASP A 115 -14.20 21.80 -8.56
N GLY A 116 -14.85 21.12 -9.53
CA GLY A 116 -14.24 20.73 -10.80
C GLY A 116 -13.50 19.40 -10.78
N MET A 117 -13.56 18.65 -9.70
CA MET A 117 -12.92 17.34 -9.51
C MET A 117 -13.94 16.27 -9.15
N TRP A 118 -13.63 15.02 -9.44
CA TRP A 118 -14.34 13.85 -8.93
C TRP A 118 -13.59 13.24 -7.75
N GLN A 119 -14.29 12.92 -6.70
CA GLN A 119 -13.78 12.01 -5.66
C GLN A 119 -13.94 10.59 -6.17
N VAL A 120 -12.86 9.84 -6.18
CA VAL A 120 -12.82 8.48 -6.74
C VAL A 120 -12.02 7.55 -5.84
N GLU A 121 -12.37 6.27 -5.86
CA GLU A 121 -11.55 5.21 -5.33
C GLU A 121 -10.62 4.66 -6.42
N ILE A 122 -9.33 4.64 -6.15
CA ILE A 122 -8.29 4.25 -7.09
C ILE A 122 -7.55 3.03 -6.55
N TYR A 123 -7.40 2.03 -7.41
CA TYR A 123 -6.61 0.85 -7.15
C TYR A 123 -5.27 0.95 -7.91
N ALA A 124 -4.16 0.94 -7.18
CA ALA A 124 -2.82 1.01 -7.77
C ALA A 124 -2.10 -0.33 -7.61
N ARG A 125 -1.67 -0.90 -8.73
CA ARG A 125 -0.94 -2.17 -8.76
C ARG A 125 0.55 -1.94 -8.56
N PHE A 126 1.13 -2.61 -7.58
CA PHE A 126 2.56 -2.56 -7.29
C PHE A 126 3.20 -3.93 -7.28
N LYS A 127 4.43 -4.00 -7.83
CA LYS A 127 5.31 -5.17 -7.75
C LYS A 127 6.52 -4.84 -6.89
N ALA A 128 6.92 -5.78 -6.05
CA ALA A 128 8.13 -5.65 -5.25
C ALA A 128 9.37 -5.67 -6.15
N ASP A 129 10.32 -4.76 -5.93
CA ASP A 129 11.53 -4.63 -6.77
C ASP A 129 12.39 -5.89 -6.74
N ASN A 130 12.35 -6.64 -5.62
CA ASN A 130 13.04 -7.92 -5.47
C ASN A 130 12.20 -9.14 -5.92
N GLY A 131 10.92 -8.92 -6.30
CA GLY A 131 9.98 -9.95 -6.73
C GLY A 131 9.51 -10.90 -5.62
N GLN A 132 9.66 -10.53 -4.34
CA GLN A 132 9.29 -11.39 -3.20
C GLN A 132 8.55 -10.64 -2.08
N TYR A 133 8.97 -9.42 -1.74
CA TYR A 133 8.39 -8.63 -0.67
C TYR A 133 8.74 -7.15 -0.85
N PHE A 134 7.93 -6.28 -0.29
CA PHE A 134 8.23 -4.85 -0.20
C PHE A 134 8.89 -4.54 1.15
N THR A 135 9.90 -3.69 1.15
CA THR A 135 10.27 -2.99 2.39
C THR A 135 9.23 -1.88 2.66
N THR A 136 9.09 -1.47 3.91
CA THR A 136 8.19 -0.34 4.27
C THR A 136 8.53 0.91 3.47
N GLU A 137 9.80 1.22 3.34
CA GLU A 137 10.32 2.34 2.56
C GLU A 137 9.97 2.23 1.07
N GLU A 138 10.10 1.03 0.48
CA GLU A 138 9.76 0.79 -0.92
C GLU A 138 8.26 1.01 -1.19
N ILE A 139 7.40 0.42 -0.37
CA ILE A 139 5.96 0.53 -0.60
C ILE A 139 5.48 1.97 -0.40
N LEU A 140 5.96 2.68 0.62
CA LEU A 140 5.62 4.08 0.83
C LEU A 140 6.15 5.00 -0.27
N PHE A 141 7.35 4.73 -0.82
CA PHE A 141 7.86 5.44 -1.99
C PHE A 141 6.94 5.29 -3.21
N LYS A 142 6.50 4.06 -3.49
CA LYS A 142 5.61 3.77 -4.61
C LYS A 142 4.25 4.44 -4.43
N ILE A 143 3.62 4.29 -3.26
CA ILE A 143 2.34 4.93 -2.93
C ILE A 143 2.47 6.46 -3.03
N HIS A 144 3.50 7.05 -2.42
CA HIS A 144 3.69 8.49 -2.40
C HIS A 144 3.75 9.09 -3.80
N ASN A 145 4.61 8.55 -4.66
CA ASN A 145 4.78 9.06 -6.02
C ASN A 145 3.53 8.86 -6.89
N THR A 146 2.79 7.79 -6.62
CA THR A 146 1.53 7.50 -7.32
C THR A 146 0.44 8.50 -6.93
N MET A 147 0.37 8.89 -5.65
CA MET A 147 -0.62 9.86 -5.14
C MET A 147 -0.22 11.33 -5.39
N ALA A 148 1.04 11.63 -5.70
CA ALA A 148 1.58 12.99 -5.75
C ALA A 148 0.92 13.93 -6.78
N ASN A 149 0.30 13.41 -7.83
CA ASN A 149 -0.40 14.19 -8.86
C ASN A 149 -1.92 14.32 -8.63
N LYS A 150 -2.40 13.91 -7.45
CA LYS A 150 -3.81 13.91 -7.09
C LYS A 150 -4.08 14.88 -5.92
N GLU A 151 -5.32 15.20 -5.68
CA GLU A 151 -5.74 15.98 -4.52
C GLU A 151 -6.26 15.02 -3.44
N LEU A 152 -5.69 15.12 -2.23
CA LEU A 152 -6.06 14.28 -1.09
C LEU A 152 -6.87 15.05 -0.03
N GLY A 153 -7.19 16.34 -0.29
CA GLY A 153 -7.82 17.20 0.68
C GLY A 153 -6.93 17.46 1.90
N ASP A 154 -7.49 17.31 3.08
CA ASP A 154 -6.77 17.40 4.36
C ASP A 154 -6.31 16.03 4.92
N HIS A 155 -6.65 14.94 4.22
CA HIS A 155 -6.27 13.57 4.57
C HIS A 155 -4.89 13.22 3.98
N VAL A 156 -3.83 13.72 4.59
CA VAL A 156 -2.46 13.59 4.06
C VAL A 156 -1.51 12.83 4.98
N PHE A 157 -1.90 12.55 6.22
CA PHE A 157 -1.07 11.82 7.17
C PHE A 157 -1.25 10.32 6.97
N PHE A 158 -0.15 9.60 6.77
CA PHE A 158 -0.19 8.14 6.72
C PHE A 158 -0.50 7.58 8.11
N GLU A 159 -1.60 6.86 8.23
CA GLU A 159 -1.98 6.19 9.48
C GLU A 159 -1.65 4.70 9.44
N ASN A 160 -2.00 4.04 8.34
CA ASN A 160 -1.79 2.60 8.19
C ASN A 160 -1.91 2.15 6.72
N LEU A 161 -1.40 0.95 6.46
CA LEU A 161 -1.71 0.17 5.26
C LEU A 161 -2.34 -1.14 5.74
N VAL A 162 -3.62 -1.33 5.47
CA VAL A 162 -4.43 -2.40 6.05
C VAL A 162 -4.84 -3.39 4.95
N TYR A 163 -4.65 -4.68 5.22
CA TYR A 163 -5.16 -5.71 4.33
C TYR A 163 -6.69 -5.66 4.28
N ASP A 164 -7.23 -5.65 3.09
CA ASP A 164 -8.66 -5.79 2.86
C ASP A 164 -8.98 -7.28 2.69
N ASP A 165 -9.74 -7.84 3.65
CA ASP A 165 -10.15 -9.24 3.65
C ASP A 165 -11.46 -9.50 2.90
N HIS A 166 -12.04 -8.47 2.28
CA HIS A 166 -13.18 -8.65 1.40
C HIS A 166 -12.73 -9.42 0.16
N GLU A 167 -13.49 -10.45 -0.20
CA GLU A 167 -13.29 -11.13 -1.48
C GLU A 167 -13.52 -10.10 -2.60
N PHE A 168 -12.41 -9.69 -3.18
CA PHE A 168 -12.40 -8.77 -4.27
C PHE A 168 -12.75 -9.52 -5.56
N GLU A 169 -13.87 -9.20 -6.16
CA GLU A 169 -14.24 -9.75 -7.47
C GLU A 169 -13.52 -8.93 -8.55
N ALA A 170 -12.70 -9.58 -9.39
CA ALA A 170 -11.88 -8.90 -10.41
C ALA A 170 -12.71 -8.08 -11.40
N ASP A 171 -14.01 -8.38 -11.50
CA ASP A 171 -14.99 -7.64 -12.31
C ASP A 171 -15.45 -6.31 -11.66
N GLU A 172 -15.06 -6.01 -10.41
CA GLU A 172 -15.32 -4.74 -9.74
C GLU A 172 -14.30 -3.64 -10.05
N ILE A 173 -13.22 -3.95 -10.80
CA ILE A 173 -12.23 -2.93 -11.23
C ILE A 173 -12.18 -2.86 -12.75
N GLU A 174 -12.41 -1.64 -13.27
CA GLU A 174 -12.31 -1.34 -14.70
C GLU A 174 -10.89 -1.72 -15.22
N ASP A 175 -10.82 -2.51 -16.28
CA ASP A 175 -9.57 -2.92 -16.95
C ASP A 175 -8.63 -3.89 -16.19
N ILE A 176 -9.04 -4.50 -15.09
CA ILE A 176 -8.31 -5.63 -14.51
C ILE A 176 -8.57 -6.91 -15.30
N ASP A 177 -7.52 -7.66 -15.60
CA ASP A 177 -7.58 -8.94 -16.34
C ASP A 177 -7.99 -10.08 -15.37
N ASP A 178 -8.84 -11.02 -15.82
CA ASP A 178 -9.22 -12.24 -15.08
C ASP A 178 -8.03 -13.04 -14.53
N ASN A 179 -6.80 -12.78 -15.03
CA ASN A 179 -5.57 -13.39 -14.51
C ASN A 179 -5.05 -12.74 -13.23
N ASP A 180 -5.67 -11.65 -12.79
CA ASP A 180 -5.27 -10.90 -11.59
C ASP A 180 -6.05 -11.32 -10.34
N GLU A 181 -6.93 -12.33 -10.46
CA GLU A 181 -7.57 -12.97 -9.31
C GLU A 181 -6.52 -13.45 -8.28
N GLY A 182 -6.71 -13.05 -7.03
CA GLY A 182 -5.84 -13.46 -5.93
C GLY A 182 -4.67 -12.52 -5.63
N ILE A 183 -4.58 -11.35 -6.28
CA ILE A 183 -3.67 -10.29 -5.83
C ILE A 183 -4.25 -9.67 -4.56
N PRO A 184 -3.51 -9.68 -3.42
CA PRO A 184 -4.03 -9.11 -2.18
C PRO A 184 -4.22 -7.60 -2.28
N VAL A 185 -5.34 -7.13 -1.75
CA VAL A 185 -5.70 -5.71 -1.70
C VAL A 185 -5.35 -5.12 -0.34
N PHE A 186 -4.80 -3.92 -0.35
CA PHE A 186 -4.51 -3.14 0.84
C PHE A 186 -5.10 -1.75 0.72
N VAL A 187 -5.70 -1.26 1.79
CA VAL A 187 -6.25 0.10 1.87
C VAL A 187 -5.28 1.02 2.57
N VAL A 188 -4.98 2.17 1.97
CA VAL A 188 -4.24 3.24 2.62
C VAL A 188 -5.17 4.04 3.52
N TRP A 189 -4.92 4.03 4.81
CA TRP A 189 -5.62 4.88 5.75
C TRP A 189 -4.87 6.19 5.93
N LEU A 190 -5.59 7.27 5.68
CA LEU A 190 -5.09 8.64 5.76
C LEU A 190 -5.83 9.41 6.85
N GLY A 191 -5.07 10.14 7.64
CA GLY A 191 -5.58 11.06 8.65
C GLY A 191 -5.41 12.53 8.28
N SER A 192 -6.10 13.40 9.02
CA SER A 192 -6.11 14.86 8.88
C SER A 192 -5.50 15.56 10.09
#